data_906cd204d4b7c588926449defd06df00
#
_entry.id   906cd204d4b7c588926449defd06df00
#
_cell.length_a   1.000
_cell.length_b   1.000
_cell.length_c   1.000
_cell.angle_alpha   90.00
_cell.angle_beta   90.00
_cell.angle_gamma   90.00
#
_symmetry.space_group_name_H-M   'P 1'
#
loop_
_entity.id
_entity.type
_entity.pdbx_description
1 polymer ?
#
loop_
_entity_poly.entity_id
_entity_poly.type
_entity_poly.pdbx_seq_one_letter_code
_entity_poly.pdbx_strand_id
1 'polypeptide(L)'
;MTPRRGEVWLWDLGMIEKVRPALMMSGSYGDLDRALVTVVPHTTSLRGSEFEITVPVAFLKPGAFLVQNVATYPVVRAVRRLGVLRKEQFDLVGEGLLRWLGY
;
A
#
# COMPACT_ATOMS: atom_id res chain seq x y z
N MET A 1 9.72 -14.20 4.86
CA MET A 1 9.18 -13.08 5.66
C MET A 1 7.77 -12.74 5.21
N THR A 2 6.91 -12.39 6.14
CA THR A 2 5.52 -12.08 5.85
C THR A 2 5.27 -10.59 6.06
N PRO A 3 4.69 -9.88 5.09
CA PRO A 3 4.33 -8.48 5.25
C PRO A 3 3.33 -8.29 6.41
N ARG A 4 3.49 -7.18 7.12
CA ARG A 4 2.59 -6.81 8.22
C ARG A 4 1.90 -5.50 7.90
N ARG A 5 0.70 -5.34 8.45
CA ARG A 5 -0.09 -4.11 8.31
C ARG A 5 0.75 -2.89 8.69
N GLY A 6 0.71 -1.87 7.84
CA GLY A 6 1.47 -0.64 8.03
C GLY A 6 2.85 -0.66 7.40
N GLU A 7 3.33 -1.81 6.96
CA GLU A 7 4.61 -1.90 6.25
C GLU A 7 4.46 -1.56 4.78
N VAL A 8 5.51 -0.95 4.25
CA VAL A 8 5.66 -0.71 2.81
C VAL A 8 6.67 -1.72 2.28
N TRP A 9 6.26 -2.46 1.28
CA TRP A 9 7.10 -3.43 0.57
C TRP A 9 7.18 -3.09 -0.89
N LEU A 10 8.20 -3.59 -1.58
CA LEU A 10 8.17 -3.70 -3.03
C LEU A 10 7.29 -4.90 -3.36
N TRP A 11 6.35 -4.70 -4.28
CA TRP A 11 5.40 -5.71 -4.72
C TRP A 11 5.49 -5.91 -6.21
N ASP A 12 5.48 -7.16 -6.64
CA ASP A 12 5.29 -7.50 -8.05
C ASP A 12 3.80 -7.43 -8.36
N LEU A 13 3.38 -6.35 -8.99
CA LEU A 13 1.98 -6.10 -9.29
C LEU A 13 1.55 -6.65 -10.65
N GLY A 14 2.47 -7.31 -11.38
CA GLY A 14 2.15 -7.96 -12.65
C GLY A 14 1.82 -7.00 -13.79
N MET A 15 2.17 -5.73 -13.65
CA MET A 15 1.92 -4.69 -14.65
C MET A 15 3.19 -4.36 -15.44
N ILE A 16 3.09 -3.42 -16.38
CA ILE A 16 4.25 -2.98 -17.17
C ILE A 16 5.38 -2.50 -16.26
N GLU A 17 5.05 -1.74 -15.22
CA GLU A 17 5.96 -1.44 -14.11
C GLU A 17 5.82 -2.56 -13.09
N LYS A 18 6.64 -3.59 -13.23
CA LYS A 18 6.44 -4.86 -12.51
C LYS A 18 6.57 -4.76 -11.00
N VAL A 19 7.41 -3.87 -10.49
CA VAL A 19 7.70 -3.78 -9.05
C VAL A 19 7.50 -2.35 -8.59
N ARG A 20 6.64 -2.18 -7.58
CA ARG A 20 6.31 -0.87 -7.02
C ARG A 20 6.22 -0.94 -5.50
N PRO A 21 6.54 0.16 -4.80
CA PRO A 21 6.22 0.25 -3.39
C PRO A 21 4.71 0.25 -3.18
N ALA A 22 4.25 -0.50 -2.19
CA ALA A 22 2.85 -0.46 -1.78
C ALA A 22 2.73 -0.70 -0.29
N LEU A 23 1.73 -0.04 0.31
CA LEU A 23 1.44 -0.08 1.73
C LEU A 23 0.47 -1.21 2.03
N MET A 24 0.82 -2.09 2.96
CA MET A 24 -0.09 -3.13 3.41
C MET A 24 -1.18 -2.55 4.31
N MET A 25 -2.42 -2.67 3.87
CA MET A 25 -3.59 -2.14 4.57
C MET A 25 -4.33 -3.21 5.38
N SER A 26 -4.34 -4.45 4.91
CA SER A 26 -5.09 -5.52 5.56
C SER A 26 -4.35 -6.05 6.79
N GLY A 27 -5.13 -6.70 7.67
CA GLY A 27 -4.58 -7.39 8.83
C GLY A 27 -4.03 -8.76 8.46
N SER A 28 -3.65 -9.51 9.50
CA SER A 28 -3.12 -10.86 9.35
C SER A 28 -4.21 -11.82 8.86
N TYR A 29 -3.80 -12.82 8.10
CA TYR A 29 -4.67 -13.94 7.74
C TYR A 29 -4.31 -15.18 8.59
N GLY A 30 -5.29 -16.04 8.79
CA GLY A 30 -5.11 -17.29 9.52
C GLY A 30 -5.10 -18.50 8.59
N ASP A 31 -5.05 -19.69 9.19
CA ASP A 31 -4.89 -20.94 8.44
C ASP A 31 -6.07 -21.24 7.50
N LEU A 32 -7.27 -20.76 7.85
CA LEU A 32 -8.47 -20.98 7.03
C LEU A 32 -8.66 -19.90 5.98
N ASP A 33 -7.90 -18.82 6.04
CA ASP A 33 -7.98 -17.71 5.11
C ASP A 33 -7.07 -17.96 3.90
N ARG A 34 -7.36 -17.25 2.82
CA ARG A 34 -6.43 -17.23 1.71
C ARG A 34 -5.22 -16.38 2.09
N ALA A 35 -4.05 -16.71 1.55
CA ALA A 35 -2.81 -15.97 1.79
C ALA A 35 -2.78 -14.72 0.90
N LEU A 36 -3.69 -13.78 1.18
CA LEU A 36 -3.91 -12.57 0.41
C LEU A 36 -3.64 -11.33 1.26
N VAL A 37 -3.15 -10.29 0.62
CA VAL A 37 -2.85 -9.01 1.26
C VAL A 37 -3.42 -7.89 0.40
N THR A 38 -4.13 -6.97 1.05
CA THR A 38 -4.65 -5.78 0.39
C THR A 38 -3.66 -4.63 0.55
N VAL A 39 -3.28 -4.02 -0.55
CA VAL A 39 -2.24 -2.99 -0.58
C VAL A 39 -2.72 -1.75 -1.32
N VAL A 40 -2.10 -0.60 -1.00
CA VAL A 40 -2.27 0.67 -1.70
C VAL A 40 -0.92 1.05 -2.29
N PRO A 41 -0.80 1.15 -3.63
CA PRO A 41 0.47 1.47 -4.27
C PRO A 41 0.87 2.92 -4.05
N HIS A 42 2.18 3.16 -4.04
CA HIS A 42 2.76 4.49 -4.02
C HIS A 42 3.16 4.89 -5.43
N THR A 43 2.91 6.13 -5.80
CA THR A 43 3.26 6.66 -7.11
C THR A 43 4.02 7.97 -6.98
N THR A 44 4.96 8.22 -7.91
CA THR A 44 5.61 9.52 -8.05
C THR A 44 4.98 10.35 -9.16
N SER A 45 4.02 9.78 -9.90
CA SER A 45 3.33 10.45 -11.01
C SER A 45 1.97 10.97 -10.51
N LEU A 46 1.93 12.24 -10.12
CA LEU A 46 0.76 12.83 -9.48
C LEU A 46 -0.12 13.57 -10.49
N ARG A 47 -1.44 13.52 -10.26
CA ARG A 47 -2.44 14.22 -11.07
C ARG A 47 -3.17 15.31 -10.28
N GLY A 48 -2.93 15.39 -8.97
CA GLY A 48 -3.64 16.34 -8.09
C GLY A 48 -5.00 15.85 -7.62
N SER A 49 -5.24 14.53 -7.67
CA SER A 49 -6.49 13.94 -7.17
C SER A 49 -6.53 13.96 -5.64
N GLU A 50 -7.72 14.14 -5.07
CA GLU A 50 -7.91 14.02 -3.62
C GLU A 50 -7.64 12.61 -3.10
N PHE A 51 -7.58 11.61 -3.98
CA PHE A 51 -7.30 10.22 -3.63
C PHE A 51 -5.83 9.85 -3.79
N GLU A 52 -4.98 10.83 -4.03
CA GLU A 52 -3.54 10.72 -3.92
C GLU A 52 -3.14 11.27 -2.56
N ILE A 53 -2.87 10.38 -1.61
CA ILE A 53 -2.60 10.77 -0.23
C ILE A 53 -1.11 11.02 -0.06
N THR A 54 -0.74 12.30 0.02
CA THR A 54 0.65 12.70 0.19
C THR A 54 1.04 12.57 1.66
N VAL A 55 1.96 11.66 1.92
CA VAL A 55 2.52 11.44 3.25
C VAL A 55 4.04 11.38 3.09
N PRO A 56 4.78 12.32 3.70
CA PRO A 56 6.24 12.27 3.62
C PRO A 56 6.76 11.00 4.29
N VAL A 57 7.56 10.23 3.55
CA VAL A 57 8.14 8.98 4.03
C VAL A 57 9.62 8.96 3.67
N ALA A 58 10.48 8.84 4.68
CA ALA A 58 11.93 8.99 4.51
C ALA A 58 12.53 7.97 3.53
N PHE A 59 11.98 6.76 3.47
CA PHE A 59 12.50 5.68 2.63
C PHE A 59 11.86 5.60 1.25
N LEU A 60 11.01 6.57 0.88
CA LEU A 60 10.36 6.64 -0.44
C LEU A 60 10.67 7.95 -1.12
N LYS A 61 10.70 7.94 -2.45
CA LYS A 61 10.75 9.18 -3.22
C LYS A 61 9.49 9.99 -2.98
N PRO A 62 9.55 11.32 -3.12
CA PRO A 62 8.34 12.15 -3.02
C PRO A 62 7.24 11.67 -3.97
N GLY A 63 6.03 11.54 -3.44
CA GLY A 63 4.90 11.04 -4.20
C GLY A 63 3.68 10.90 -3.32
N ALA A 64 2.80 9.98 -3.66
CA ALA A 64 1.57 9.77 -2.91
C ALA A 64 1.13 8.30 -2.92
N PHE A 65 0.35 7.94 -1.92
CA PHE A 65 -0.34 6.65 -1.89
C PHE A 65 -1.66 6.79 -2.65
N LEU A 66 -1.82 5.98 -3.69
CA LEU A 66 -2.95 6.06 -4.61
C LEU A 66 -4.06 5.12 -4.16
N VAL A 67 -4.97 5.62 -3.33
CA VAL A 67 -6.02 4.78 -2.72
C VAL A 67 -7.02 4.25 -3.75
N GLN A 68 -7.19 4.93 -4.89
CA GLN A 68 -8.04 4.42 -5.97
C GLN A 68 -7.54 3.08 -6.53
N ASN A 69 -6.25 2.81 -6.41
CA ASN A 69 -5.65 1.58 -6.93
C ASN A 69 -5.48 0.51 -5.86
N VAL A 70 -6.24 0.61 -4.77
CA VAL A 70 -6.25 -0.45 -3.78
C VAL A 70 -6.53 -1.79 -4.45
N ALA A 71 -5.74 -2.80 -4.11
CA ALA A 71 -5.85 -4.11 -4.74
C ALA A 71 -5.40 -5.20 -3.78
N THR A 72 -5.85 -6.42 -4.04
CA THR A 72 -5.52 -7.58 -3.22
C THR A 72 -4.69 -8.56 -4.05
N TYR A 73 -3.55 -8.96 -3.51
CA TYR A 73 -2.60 -9.84 -4.18
C TYR A 73 -2.21 -11.01 -3.29
N PRO A 74 -1.82 -12.15 -3.91
CA PRO A 74 -1.18 -13.21 -3.14
C PRO A 74 0.08 -12.70 -2.44
N VAL A 75 0.28 -13.12 -1.21
CA VAL A 75 1.44 -12.67 -0.40
C VAL A 75 2.79 -13.01 -1.05
N VAL A 76 2.83 -14.04 -1.89
CA VAL A 76 4.06 -14.42 -2.61
C VAL A 76 4.56 -13.34 -3.57
N ARG A 77 3.74 -12.36 -3.89
CA ARG A 77 4.14 -11.22 -4.74
C ARG A 77 4.91 -10.14 -3.97
N ALA A 78 5.03 -10.25 -2.66
CA ALA A 78 5.86 -9.36 -1.86
C ALA A 78 7.34 -9.68 -2.14
N VAL A 79 8.10 -8.67 -2.54
CA VAL A 79 9.50 -8.86 -2.94
C VAL A 79 10.44 -8.54 -1.80
N ARG A 80 10.32 -7.33 -1.20
CA ARG A 80 11.25 -6.87 -0.19
C ARG A 80 10.61 -5.78 0.67
N ARG A 81 10.85 -5.84 1.98
CA ARG A 81 10.40 -4.81 2.90
C ARG A 81 11.23 -3.54 2.71
N LEU A 82 10.57 -2.39 2.67
CA LEU A 82 11.21 -1.08 2.57
C LEU A 82 11.20 -0.34 3.91
N GLY A 83 10.14 -0.46 4.68
CA GLY A 83 10.01 0.20 5.95
C GLY A 83 8.59 0.10 6.50
N VAL A 84 8.31 0.89 7.52
CA VAL A 84 7.01 0.92 8.17
C VAL A 84 6.57 2.37 8.35
N LEU A 85 5.28 2.66 8.13
CA LEU A 85 4.72 3.96 8.40
C LEU A 85 4.45 4.13 9.89
N ARG A 86 4.59 5.37 10.38
CA ARG A 86 4.09 5.70 11.71
C ARG A 86 2.56 5.64 11.69
N LYS A 87 1.97 5.48 12.88
CA LYS A 87 0.51 5.35 13.00
C LYS A 87 -0.23 6.52 12.35
N GLU A 88 0.20 7.75 12.59
CA GLU A 88 -0.46 8.93 12.03
C GLU A 88 -0.35 9.00 10.50
N GLN A 89 0.75 8.52 9.93
CA GLN A 89 0.91 8.43 8.48
C GLN A 89 -0.03 7.37 7.90
N PHE A 90 -0.06 6.20 8.54
CA PHE A 90 -0.94 5.11 8.15
C PHE A 90 -2.41 5.54 8.19
N ASP A 91 -2.80 6.25 9.26
CA ASP A 91 -4.18 6.70 9.45
C ASP A 91 -4.62 7.66 8.33
N LEU A 92 -3.73 8.53 7.86
CA LEU A 92 -4.05 9.42 6.74
C LEU A 92 -4.38 8.64 5.46
N VAL A 93 -3.60 7.60 5.18
CA VAL A 93 -3.88 6.76 4.01
C VAL A 93 -5.17 5.99 4.21
N GLY A 94 -5.40 5.45 5.41
CA GLY A 94 -6.64 4.75 5.76
C GLY A 94 -7.87 5.62 5.60
N GLU A 95 -7.82 6.87 6.04
CA GLU A 95 -8.92 7.82 5.86
C GLU A 95 -9.20 8.07 4.38
N GLY A 96 -8.17 8.25 3.58
CA GLY A 96 -8.32 8.42 2.14
C GLY A 96 -8.93 7.20 1.48
N LEU A 97 -8.53 6.01 1.90
CA LEU A 97 -9.10 4.77 1.39
C LEU A 97 -10.58 4.64 1.73
N LEU A 98 -10.96 4.98 2.97
CA LEU A 98 -12.37 4.93 3.38
C LEU A 98 -13.21 5.91 2.55
N ARG A 99 -12.70 7.11 2.28
CA ARG A 99 -13.40 8.06 1.40
C ARG A 99 -13.59 7.49 0.00
N TRP A 100 -12.54 6.90 -0.56
CA TRP A 100 -12.64 6.28 -1.89
C TRP A 100 -13.66 5.16 -1.92
N LEU A 101 -13.72 4.34 -0.87
CA LEU A 101 -14.67 3.24 -0.78
C LEU A 101 -16.10 3.68 -0.42
N GLY A 102 -16.30 4.94 -0.06
CA GLY A 102 -17.61 5.51 0.23
C GLY A 102 -18.04 5.42 1.68
N TYR A 103 -17.12 5.19 2.58
CA TYR A 103 -17.42 5.12 4.01
C TYR A 103 -17.24 6.46 4.70
#